data_4375b029caff5aba336a706ae8d25eec
#
_entry.id   4375b029caff5aba336a706ae8d25eec
#
_cell.length_a   1.000
_cell.length_b   1.000
_cell.length_c   1.000
_cell.angle_alpha   90.00
_cell.angle_beta   90.00
_cell.angle_gamma   90.00
#
_symmetry.space_group_name_H-M   'P 1'
#
loop_
_entity.id
_entity.type
_entity.pdbx_description
1 polymer ?
#
loop_
_entity_poly.entity_id
_entity_poly.type
_entity_poly.pdbx_seq_one_letter_code
_entity_poly.pdbx_strand_id
1 'polypeptide(L)'
;MAFRKLAVAAAAVTLLSACGDNNLFNATAPTISDVYTVFALTGTPPAYPSALDTYFRQPVRVDGAGSFDVAFDIDPSGKVIIYPVKLVVRTLTGERRIGLMRVTGDFDLVTSAPKATYQTDSALVVSPHEVVVIEAARNGSGDACQFALSPNIYTKLIVDSVAVATRTITLQTVMDPNCGFRSFEEGIPKN
;
A
#
# COMPACT_ATOMS: atom_id res chain seq x y z
N MET A 1 33.12 17.13 -44.67
CA MET A 1 32.51 17.77 -43.48
C MET A 1 31.17 17.14 -43.03
N ALA A 2 30.60 16.20 -43.77
CA ALA A 2 29.27 15.57 -43.43
C ALA A 2 29.34 14.47 -42.37
N PHE A 3 30.45 13.74 -42.25
CA PHE A 3 30.59 12.61 -41.29
C PHE A 3 30.67 13.00 -39.81
N ARG A 4 31.08 14.23 -39.50
CA ARG A 4 31.22 14.71 -38.13
C ARG A 4 29.89 15.09 -37.47
N LYS A 5 28.86 15.40 -38.28
CA LYS A 5 27.53 15.78 -37.78
C LYS A 5 26.63 14.57 -37.47
N LEU A 6 26.89 13.41 -38.10
CA LEU A 6 26.12 12.19 -37.81
C LEU A 6 26.53 11.53 -36.48
N ALA A 7 27.79 11.63 -36.09
CA ALA A 7 28.26 11.05 -34.83
C ALA A 7 27.71 11.75 -33.59
N VAL A 8 27.43 13.07 -33.66
CA VAL A 8 26.87 13.84 -32.54
C VAL A 8 25.36 13.55 -32.35
N ALA A 9 24.64 13.30 -33.44
CA ALA A 9 23.21 12.95 -33.35
C ALA A 9 22.96 11.55 -32.74
N ALA A 10 23.83 10.57 -33.03
CA ALA A 10 23.73 9.23 -32.45
C ALA A 10 24.04 9.20 -30.95
N ALA A 11 24.95 10.05 -30.46
CA ALA A 11 25.28 10.13 -29.03
C ALA A 11 24.15 10.79 -28.20
N ALA A 12 23.35 11.68 -28.80
CA ALA A 12 22.25 12.35 -28.11
C ALA A 12 21.03 11.44 -27.91
N VAL A 13 20.83 10.41 -28.73
CA VAL A 13 19.68 9.50 -28.64
C VAL A 13 19.88 8.44 -27.54
N THR A 14 21.14 8.09 -27.23
CA THR A 14 21.43 7.08 -26.18
C THR A 14 21.31 7.63 -24.74
N LEU A 15 21.23 8.95 -24.56
CA LEU A 15 21.07 9.55 -23.24
C LEU A 15 19.59 9.65 -22.76
N LEU A 16 18.63 9.36 -23.64
CA LEU A 16 17.19 9.45 -23.31
C LEU A 16 16.59 8.14 -22.79
N SER A 17 17.32 7.05 -22.79
CA SER A 17 16.85 5.75 -22.27
C SER A 17 17.21 5.50 -20.80
N ALA A 18 17.79 6.46 -20.08
CA ALA A 18 18.20 6.33 -18.68
C ALA A 18 17.12 6.75 -17.67
N CYS A 19 15.87 6.92 -18.08
CA CYS A 19 14.74 7.04 -17.16
C CYS A 19 14.20 5.66 -16.79
N GLY A 20 15.06 4.79 -16.28
CA GLY A 20 14.65 3.61 -15.50
C GLY A 20 14.23 4.05 -14.10
N ASP A 21 13.47 3.20 -13.42
CA ASP A 21 12.98 3.42 -12.07
C ASP A 21 14.10 3.92 -11.14
N ASN A 22 13.94 5.15 -10.62
CA ASN A 22 14.97 5.86 -9.86
C ASN A 22 15.09 5.38 -8.40
N ASN A 23 15.18 4.08 -8.18
CA ASN A 23 15.65 3.57 -6.90
C ASN A 23 17.17 3.60 -6.93
N LEU A 24 17.76 4.69 -6.43
CA LEU A 24 19.23 4.82 -6.28
C LEU A 24 19.80 3.80 -5.29
N PHE A 25 18.96 3.18 -4.50
CA PHE A 25 19.33 2.18 -3.51
C PHE A 25 18.72 0.83 -3.91
N ASN A 26 19.47 -0.24 -3.68
CA ASN A 26 18.96 -1.60 -3.85
C ASN A 26 17.96 -1.93 -2.74
N ALA A 27 16.97 -2.75 -3.05
CA ALA A 27 16.15 -3.38 -2.02
C ALA A 27 17.03 -4.24 -1.11
N THR A 28 16.73 -4.23 0.18
CA THR A 28 17.53 -4.94 1.20
C THR A 28 16.73 -5.99 1.95
N ALA A 29 15.41 -5.93 1.87
CA ALA A 29 14.52 -6.83 2.57
C ALA A 29 13.57 -7.55 1.60
N PRO A 30 13.23 -8.82 1.87
CA PRO A 30 12.25 -9.53 1.06
C PRO A 30 10.84 -8.97 1.27
N THR A 31 9.96 -9.21 0.30
CA THR A 31 8.52 -9.04 0.45
C THR A 31 7.98 -9.97 1.55
N ILE A 32 6.93 -9.54 2.22
CA ILE A 32 6.40 -10.24 3.39
C ILE A 32 4.91 -10.47 3.21
N SER A 33 4.50 -11.73 3.38
CA SER A 33 3.09 -12.15 3.31
C SER A 33 2.55 -12.43 4.70
N ASP A 34 1.36 -11.92 4.99
CA ASP A 34 0.69 -12.13 6.27
C ASP A 34 -0.82 -12.34 6.09
N VAL A 35 -1.43 -12.97 7.09
CA VAL A 35 -2.88 -13.12 7.21
C VAL A 35 -3.35 -12.51 8.52
N TYR A 36 -4.40 -11.69 8.47
CA TYR A 36 -4.94 -11.00 9.63
C TYR A 36 -6.44 -11.25 9.78
N THR A 37 -6.91 -11.20 11.02
CA THR A 37 -8.31 -11.04 11.33
C THR A 37 -8.51 -9.68 11.99
N VAL A 38 -9.39 -8.86 11.42
CA VAL A 38 -9.80 -7.57 11.96
C VAL A 38 -11.30 -7.55 12.17
N PHE A 39 -11.78 -6.60 12.98
CA PHE A 39 -13.19 -6.39 13.25
C PHE A 39 -13.71 -5.17 12.50
N ALA A 40 -15.00 -5.14 12.20
CA ALA A 40 -15.61 -3.96 11.63
C ALA A 40 -15.63 -2.80 12.64
N LEU A 41 -15.49 -1.56 12.17
CA LEU A 41 -15.56 -0.36 13.00
C LEU A 41 -16.90 -0.22 13.70
N THR A 42 -18.00 -0.53 12.99
CA THR A 42 -19.35 -0.46 13.54
C THR A 42 -19.83 -1.82 14.03
N GLY A 43 -20.59 -1.82 15.12
CA GLY A 43 -21.19 -3.05 15.66
C GLY A 43 -20.24 -3.95 16.45
N THR A 44 -18.99 -3.50 16.71
CA THR A 44 -18.04 -4.20 17.58
C THR A 44 -17.52 -3.29 18.69
N PRO A 45 -17.12 -3.85 19.85
CA PRO A 45 -16.49 -3.07 20.90
C PRO A 45 -15.22 -2.36 20.42
N PRO A 46 -14.95 -1.10 20.82
CA PRO A 46 -13.73 -0.36 20.47
C PRO A 46 -12.43 -1.04 20.91
N ALA A 47 -12.52 -1.99 21.85
CA ALA A 47 -11.37 -2.78 22.31
C ALA A 47 -10.84 -3.77 21.24
N TYR A 48 -11.63 -4.05 20.21
CA TYR A 48 -11.20 -4.97 19.16
C TYR A 48 -10.42 -4.24 18.04
N PRO A 49 -9.39 -4.88 17.47
CA PRO A 49 -8.60 -4.29 16.40
C PRO A 49 -9.44 -4.19 15.12
N SER A 50 -9.71 -2.97 14.68
CA SER A 50 -10.48 -2.67 13.47
C SER A 50 -9.67 -1.92 12.41
N ALA A 51 -8.36 -1.84 12.61
CA ALA A 51 -7.42 -1.19 11.70
C ALA A 51 -6.16 -2.03 11.51
N LEU A 52 -5.36 -1.69 10.50
CA LEU A 52 -4.09 -2.32 10.18
C LEU A 52 -3.01 -1.26 10.02
N ASP A 53 -1.91 -1.41 10.73
CA ASP A 53 -0.64 -0.79 10.35
C ASP A 53 0.06 -1.73 9.36
N THR A 54 0.14 -1.31 8.11
CA THR A 54 0.67 -2.16 7.03
C THR A 54 2.17 -2.36 7.15
N TYR A 55 2.92 -1.38 7.67
CA TYR A 55 4.36 -1.46 7.81
C TYR A 55 4.78 -2.31 9.02
N PHE A 56 4.18 -2.06 10.19
CA PHE A 56 4.43 -2.88 11.37
C PHE A 56 3.67 -4.21 11.36
N ARG A 57 2.85 -4.43 10.32
CA ARG A 57 2.17 -5.68 10.03
C ARG A 57 1.33 -6.18 11.21
N GLN A 58 0.55 -5.29 11.78
CA GLN A 58 -0.23 -5.62 12.96
C GLN A 58 -1.64 -5.03 12.92
N PRO A 59 -2.65 -5.80 13.32
CA PRO A 59 -3.96 -5.27 13.60
C PRO A 59 -3.92 -4.36 14.84
N VAL A 60 -4.55 -3.20 14.76
CA VAL A 60 -4.55 -2.20 15.84
C VAL A 60 -5.94 -1.65 16.10
N ARG A 61 -6.13 -1.10 17.28
CA ARG A 61 -7.35 -0.41 17.68
C ARG A 61 -7.33 1.03 17.16
N VAL A 62 -8.49 1.53 16.73
CA VAL A 62 -8.62 2.92 16.23
C VAL A 62 -8.69 3.95 17.35
N ASP A 63 -9.04 3.54 18.59
CA ASP A 63 -9.15 4.42 19.78
C ASP A 63 -7.84 4.54 20.57
N GLY A 64 -6.81 3.80 20.17
CA GLY A 64 -5.50 3.82 20.80
C GLY A 64 -4.62 4.96 20.28
N ALA A 65 -3.53 5.23 21.01
CA ALA A 65 -2.48 6.15 20.55
C ALA A 65 -1.63 5.56 19.39
N GLY A 66 -1.96 4.34 18.96
CA GLY A 66 -1.27 3.65 17.88
C GLY A 66 -1.57 4.26 16.51
N SER A 67 -0.55 4.32 15.69
CA SER A 67 -0.71 4.70 14.31
C SER A 67 -1.20 3.52 13.48
N PHE A 68 -2.07 3.77 12.51
CA PHE A 68 -2.50 2.78 11.53
C PHE A 68 -2.60 3.44 10.15
N ASP A 69 -2.67 2.63 9.11
CA ASP A 69 -2.82 3.12 7.75
C ASP A 69 -4.25 3.07 7.27
N VAL A 70 -4.93 1.94 7.51
CA VAL A 70 -6.30 1.70 7.08
C VAL A 70 -7.14 1.11 8.19
N ALA A 71 -8.42 1.44 8.19
CA ALA A 71 -9.43 0.82 9.06
C ALA A 71 -10.52 0.17 8.22
N PHE A 72 -11.27 -0.76 8.81
CA PHE A 72 -12.21 -1.61 8.10
C PHE A 72 -13.61 -1.55 8.70
N ASP A 73 -14.62 -1.57 7.84
CA ASP A 73 -16.00 -1.78 8.24
C ASP A 73 -16.68 -2.76 7.29
N ILE A 74 -17.87 -3.21 7.66
CA ILE A 74 -18.72 -4.06 6.83
C ILE A 74 -20.02 -3.30 6.55
N ASP A 75 -20.36 -3.11 5.29
CA ASP A 75 -21.61 -2.47 4.89
C ASP A 75 -22.82 -3.41 5.07
N PRO A 76 -24.07 -2.91 4.94
CA PRO A 76 -25.25 -3.74 5.06
C PRO A 76 -25.36 -4.86 4.01
N SER A 77 -24.62 -4.77 2.90
CA SER A 77 -24.58 -5.80 1.86
C SER A 77 -23.50 -6.86 2.08
N GLY A 78 -22.70 -6.74 3.17
CA GLY A 78 -21.62 -7.66 3.49
C GLY A 78 -20.30 -7.35 2.77
N LYS A 79 -20.19 -6.20 2.10
CA LYS A 79 -18.94 -5.75 1.50
C LYS A 79 -18.08 -5.05 2.54
N VAL A 80 -16.77 -5.06 2.32
CA VAL A 80 -15.81 -4.38 3.20
C VAL A 80 -15.61 -2.94 2.73
N ILE A 81 -15.64 -2.02 3.68
CA ILE A 81 -15.27 -0.62 3.46
C ILE A 81 -13.88 -0.42 4.06
N ILE A 82 -12.93 0.03 3.23
CA ILE A 82 -11.56 0.33 3.64
C ILE A 82 -11.41 1.84 3.73
N TYR A 83 -11.10 2.36 4.92
CA TYR A 83 -10.93 3.78 5.19
C TYR A 83 -9.43 4.11 5.33
N PRO A 84 -8.88 5.04 4.55
CA PRO A 84 -7.59 5.66 4.88
C PRO A 84 -7.67 6.32 6.28
N VAL A 85 -6.57 6.29 7.02
CA VAL A 85 -6.51 6.79 8.41
C VAL A 85 -7.09 8.19 8.59
N LYS A 86 -6.89 9.10 7.64
CA LYS A 86 -7.39 10.48 7.71
C LYS A 86 -8.92 10.60 7.73
N LEU A 87 -9.64 9.60 7.26
CA LEU A 87 -11.11 9.58 7.31
C LEU A 87 -11.65 9.11 8.65
N VAL A 88 -10.83 8.41 9.43
CA VAL A 88 -11.18 7.88 10.76
C VAL A 88 -10.72 8.82 11.86
N VAL A 89 -9.48 9.31 11.77
CA VAL A 89 -8.87 10.17 12.78
C VAL A 89 -8.71 11.59 12.21
N ARG A 90 -9.68 12.45 12.52
CA ARG A 90 -9.74 13.83 11.99
C ARG A 90 -8.69 14.79 12.56
N THR A 91 -8.03 14.42 13.64
CA THR A 91 -7.07 15.27 14.37
C THR A 91 -5.61 14.98 14.03
N LEU A 92 -5.32 14.08 13.09
CA LEU A 92 -3.96 13.82 12.65
C LEU A 92 -3.44 15.02 11.83
N THR A 93 -2.69 15.88 12.50
CA THR A 93 -1.94 17.01 11.91
C THR A 93 -0.57 16.56 11.37
N GLY A 94 -0.39 15.35 11.00
CA GLY A 94 0.86 14.81 10.48
C GLY A 94 0.57 13.64 9.52
N GLU A 95 0.30 13.84 8.42
CA GLU A 95 0.91 13.69 7.08
C GLU A 95 1.15 12.27 6.61
N ARG A 96 0.57 11.25 7.27
CA ARG A 96 0.56 9.92 6.68
C ARG A 96 -0.47 9.89 5.55
N ARG A 97 0.00 10.14 4.33
CA ARG A 97 -0.82 10.02 3.14
C ARG A 97 -0.99 8.53 2.81
N ILE A 98 -2.21 8.06 2.89
CA ILE A 98 -2.60 6.71 2.50
C ILE A 98 -3.45 6.80 1.25
N GLY A 99 -3.02 6.11 0.20
CA GLY A 99 -3.76 5.98 -1.05
C GLY A 99 -4.26 4.55 -1.24
N LEU A 100 -5.47 4.40 -1.76
CA LEU A 100 -6.11 3.12 -2.06
C LEU A 100 -6.34 2.99 -3.56
N MET A 101 -6.12 1.80 -4.11
CA MET A 101 -6.42 1.49 -5.49
C MET A 101 -6.95 0.07 -5.62
N ARG A 102 -8.12 -0.10 -6.26
CA ARG A 102 -8.58 -1.42 -6.70
C ARG A 102 -7.79 -1.84 -7.93
N VAL A 103 -7.33 -3.08 -7.95
CA VAL A 103 -6.59 -3.67 -9.06
C VAL A 103 -7.37 -4.85 -9.60
N THR A 104 -7.50 -4.92 -10.93
CA THR A 104 -8.15 -6.05 -11.60
C THR A 104 -7.16 -7.20 -11.72
N GLY A 105 -7.59 -8.42 -11.39
CA GLY A 105 -6.80 -9.64 -11.50
C GLY A 105 -6.82 -10.44 -10.22
N ASP A 106 -6.31 -11.65 -10.31
CA ASP A 106 -6.16 -12.53 -9.15
C ASP A 106 -5.03 -12.05 -8.24
N PHE A 107 -5.16 -12.28 -6.95
CA PHE A 107 -4.21 -11.80 -5.95
C PHE A 107 -2.77 -12.22 -6.25
N ASP A 108 -2.57 -13.48 -6.65
CA ASP A 108 -1.23 -14.02 -6.94
C ASP A 108 -0.63 -13.47 -8.24
N LEU A 109 -1.49 -13.05 -9.20
CA LEU A 109 -1.05 -12.50 -10.48
C LEU A 109 -0.72 -11.00 -10.41
N VAL A 110 -1.12 -10.30 -9.34
CA VAL A 110 -0.71 -8.90 -9.11
C VAL A 110 0.69 -8.90 -8.52
N THR A 111 1.70 -8.83 -9.38
CA THR A 111 3.12 -8.91 -9.01
C THR A 111 3.76 -7.56 -8.70
N SER A 112 3.08 -6.45 -8.98
CA SER A 112 3.59 -5.11 -8.70
C SER A 112 2.49 -4.09 -8.45
N ALA A 113 2.79 -3.08 -7.62
CA ALA A 113 1.93 -1.94 -7.38
C ALA A 113 1.84 -1.05 -8.63
N PRO A 114 0.63 -0.69 -9.12
CA PRO A 114 0.46 0.15 -10.29
C PRO A 114 1.11 1.53 -10.15
N LYS A 115 1.70 2.03 -11.24
CA LYS A 115 2.17 3.42 -11.35
C LYS A 115 1.00 4.30 -11.78
N ALA A 116 0.11 4.63 -10.86
CA ALA A 116 -1.10 5.42 -11.13
C ALA A 116 -1.47 6.27 -9.91
N THR A 117 -2.51 7.08 -10.04
CA THR A 117 -3.01 7.91 -8.94
C THR A 117 -3.89 7.08 -8.01
N TYR A 118 -3.48 6.99 -6.75
CA TYR A 118 -4.21 6.33 -5.68
C TYR A 118 -5.24 7.30 -5.06
N GLN A 119 -6.40 6.77 -4.68
CA GLN A 119 -7.42 7.53 -3.98
C GLN A 119 -7.01 7.79 -2.53
N THR A 120 -6.89 9.05 -2.16
CA THR A 120 -6.47 9.43 -0.80
C THR A 120 -7.59 10.02 0.04
N ASP A 121 -8.70 10.44 -0.58
CA ASP A 121 -9.74 11.29 0.04
C ASP A 121 -11.09 10.58 0.20
N SER A 122 -11.17 9.31 -0.17
CA SER A 122 -12.40 8.51 -0.08
C SER A 122 -12.11 7.11 0.40
N ALA A 123 -13.10 6.52 1.05
CA ALA A 123 -13.08 5.10 1.36
C ALA A 123 -13.30 4.27 0.09
N LEU A 124 -12.81 3.04 0.11
CA LEU A 124 -12.98 2.07 -0.97
C LEU A 124 -13.87 0.93 -0.49
N VAL A 125 -14.98 0.69 -1.20
CA VAL A 125 -15.86 -0.47 -0.92
C VAL A 125 -15.44 -1.63 -1.80
N VAL A 126 -15.16 -2.79 -1.21
CA VAL A 126 -14.67 -3.98 -1.91
C VAL A 126 -15.48 -5.22 -1.55
N SER A 127 -15.68 -6.08 -2.53
CA SER A 127 -16.22 -7.42 -2.33
C SER A 127 -15.11 -8.38 -1.91
N PRO A 128 -15.43 -9.53 -1.28
CA PRO A 128 -14.45 -10.60 -1.10
C PRO A 128 -13.76 -10.94 -2.45
N HIS A 129 -12.49 -11.24 -2.37
CA HIS A 129 -11.58 -11.58 -3.48
C HIS A 129 -11.26 -10.43 -4.45
N GLU A 130 -11.71 -9.19 -4.20
CA GLU A 130 -11.19 -8.03 -4.93
C GLU A 130 -9.84 -7.59 -4.35
N VAL A 131 -8.87 -7.34 -5.24
CA VAL A 131 -7.51 -6.93 -4.85
C VAL A 131 -7.43 -5.42 -4.70
N VAL A 132 -6.83 -4.98 -3.60
CA VAL A 132 -6.54 -3.58 -3.33
C VAL A 132 -5.05 -3.40 -3.13
N VAL A 133 -4.48 -2.34 -3.68
CA VAL A 133 -3.13 -1.89 -3.35
C VAL A 133 -3.23 -0.63 -2.49
N ILE A 134 -2.49 -0.64 -1.40
CA ILE A 134 -2.34 0.46 -0.45
C ILE A 134 -0.97 1.09 -0.70
N GLU A 135 -0.95 2.40 -0.94
CA GLU A 135 0.25 3.22 -0.96
C GLU A 135 0.33 4.01 0.36
N ALA A 136 1.34 3.76 1.17
CA ALA A 136 1.53 4.42 2.46
C ALA A 136 2.81 5.29 2.43
N ALA A 137 2.67 6.60 2.57
CA ALA A 137 3.81 7.50 2.71
C ALA A 137 4.42 7.35 4.12
N ARG A 138 5.72 7.06 4.20
CA ARG A 138 6.48 6.79 5.43
C ARG A 138 7.66 7.75 5.58
N ASN A 139 7.43 9.04 5.34
CA ASN A 139 8.46 10.09 5.37
C ASN A 139 8.39 11.01 6.59
N GLY A 140 7.51 10.74 7.54
CA GLY A 140 7.45 11.45 8.82
C GLY A 140 8.74 11.26 9.64
N SER A 141 8.94 12.11 10.64
CA SER A 141 10.10 12.00 11.55
C SER A 141 10.08 10.66 12.29
N GLY A 142 11.12 9.87 12.12
CA GLY A 142 11.23 8.51 12.68
C GLY A 142 10.56 7.42 11.85
N ASP A 143 9.93 7.74 10.71
CA ASP A 143 9.36 6.74 9.81
C ASP A 143 10.42 6.04 8.95
N ALA A 144 10.06 4.88 8.41
CA ALA A 144 10.96 3.99 7.68
C ALA A 144 11.62 4.64 6.46
N CYS A 145 10.90 5.54 5.76
CA CYS A 145 11.37 6.16 4.52
C CYS A 145 11.72 7.65 4.70
N GLN A 146 11.99 8.09 5.93
CA GLN A 146 12.29 9.50 6.25
C GLN A 146 13.40 10.10 5.38
N PHE A 147 14.40 9.30 5.04
CA PHE A 147 15.55 9.75 4.24
C PHE A 147 15.61 9.13 2.84
N ALA A 148 14.54 8.42 2.44
CA ALA A 148 14.47 7.82 1.12
C ALA A 148 14.00 8.84 0.05
N LEU A 149 14.46 8.66 -1.18
CA LEU A 149 14.01 9.49 -2.31
C LEU A 149 12.54 9.27 -2.65
N SER A 150 12.05 8.05 -2.45
CA SER A 150 10.64 7.72 -2.57
C SER A 150 10.10 7.31 -1.20
N PRO A 151 9.14 8.06 -0.64
CA PRO A 151 8.69 7.82 0.72
C PRO A 151 7.66 6.70 0.85
N ASN A 152 7.20 6.13 -0.25
CA ASN A 152 6.05 5.23 -0.26
C ASN A 152 6.46 3.78 -0.04
N ILE A 153 5.65 3.08 0.75
CA ILE A 153 5.65 1.62 0.88
C ILE A 153 4.33 1.10 0.30
N TYR A 154 4.40 -0.04 -0.37
CA TYR A 154 3.25 -0.62 -1.04
C TYR A 154 2.86 -1.95 -0.39
N THR A 155 1.56 -2.13 -0.22
CA THR A 155 0.97 -3.38 0.28
C THR A 155 -0.19 -3.78 -0.63
N LYS A 156 -0.17 -4.98 -1.21
CA LYS A 156 -1.38 -5.55 -1.80
C LYS A 156 -2.18 -6.26 -0.73
N LEU A 157 -3.48 -6.16 -0.81
CA LEU A 157 -4.44 -6.71 0.14
C LEU A 157 -5.59 -7.37 -0.61
N ILE A 158 -6.07 -8.50 -0.10
CA ILE A 158 -7.32 -9.13 -0.51
C ILE A 158 -8.17 -9.39 0.72
N VAL A 159 -9.47 -9.20 0.60
CA VAL A 159 -10.46 -9.70 1.56
C VAL A 159 -10.70 -11.18 1.26
N ASP A 160 -10.21 -12.06 2.10
CA ASP A 160 -10.40 -13.51 1.95
C ASP A 160 -11.82 -13.90 2.32
N SER A 161 -12.29 -13.47 3.50
CA SER A 161 -13.63 -13.78 3.95
C SER A 161 -14.22 -12.72 4.89
N VAL A 162 -15.56 -12.68 4.95
CA VAL A 162 -16.33 -11.79 5.82
C VAL A 162 -17.35 -12.59 6.60
N ALA A 163 -17.27 -12.55 7.93
CA ALA A 163 -18.26 -13.13 8.82
C ALA A 163 -19.18 -12.01 9.38
N VAL A 164 -20.28 -11.76 8.67
CA VAL A 164 -21.21 -10.65 8.99
C VAL A 164 -21.76 -10.76 10.41
N ALA A 165 -22.07 -11.97 10.88
CA ALA A 165 -22.66 -12.20 12.20
C ALA A 165 -21.72 -11.81 13.35
N THR A 166 -20.42 -12.05 13.21
CA THR A 166 -19.37 -11.71 14.20
C THR A 166 -18.66 -10.41 13.86
N ARG A 167 -19.01 -9.79 12.73
CA ARG A 167 -18.39 -8.56 12.24
C ARG A 167 -16.87 -8.69 12.05
N THR A 168 -16.39 -9.87 11.64
CA THR A 168 -14.97 -10.14 11.42
C THR A 168 -14.65 -10.21 9.93
N ILE A 169 -13.45 -9.79 9.59
CA ILE A 169 -12.89 -9.75 8.23
C ILE A 169 -11.54 -10.45 8.27
N THR A 170 -11.35 -11.47 7.44
CA THR A 170 -10.04 -12.09 7.22
C THR A 170 -9.39 -11.45 6.00
N LEU A 171 -8.16 -11.01 6.16
CA LEU A 171 -7.37 -10.33 5.15
C LEU A 171 -6.09 -11.11 4.86
N GLN A 172 -5.69 -11.19 3.61
CA GLN A 172 -4.35 -11.60 3.21
C GLN A 172 -3.62 -10.39 2.61
N THR A 173 -2.35 -10.23 2.92
CA THR A 173 -1.52 -9.13 2.43
C THR A 173 -0.17 -9.60 1.93
N VAL A 174 0.41 -8.87 0.99
CA VAL A 174 1.84 -8.92 0.67
C VAL A 174 2.36 -7.49 0.67
N MET A 175 3.39 -7.22 1.48
CA MET A 175 4.02 -5.91 1.61
C MET A 175 5.45 -5.95 1.09
N ASP A 176 5.86 -4.90 0.37
CA ASP A 176 7.26 -4.61 0.09
C ASP A 176 7.76 -3.58 1.11
N PRO A 177 8.69 -3.94 2.01
CA PRO A 177 9.20 -3.03 3.04
C PRO A 177 10.22 -2.02 2.53
N ASN A 178 10.64 -2.14 1.26
CA ASN A 178 11.64 -1.25 0.68
C ASN A 178 11.01 0.02 0.14
N CYS A 179 11.53 1.18 0.56
CA CYS A 179 10.98 2.48 0.19
C CYS A 179 11.02 2.72 -1.32
N GLY A 180 9.85 2.94 -1.91
CA GLY A 180 9.69 3.20 -3.34
C GLY A 180 9.64 1.96 -4.23
N PHE A 181 9.97 0.80 -3.71
CA PHE A 181 9.84 -0.45 -4.46
C PHE A 181 8.36 -0.88 -4.54
N ARG A 182 8.01 -1.50 -5.66
CA ARG A 182 6.62 -1.83 -5.99
C ARG A 182 6.38 -3.32 -6.20
N SER A 183 7.39 -4.16 -6.03
CA SER A 183 7.26 -5.60 -6.25
C SER A 183 6.44 -6.27 -5.17
N PHE A 184 5.63 -7.23 -5.58
CA PHE A 184 4.94 -8.17 -4.69
C PHE A 184 5.38 -9.62 -4.95
N GLU A 185 6.41 -9.80 -5.77
CA GLU A 185 7.03 -11.11 -5.99
C GLU A 185 7.81 -11.54 -4.74
N GLU A 186 7.84 -12.83 -4.48
CA GLU A 186 8.58 -13.39 -3.33
C GLU A 186 10.09 -13.10 -3.44
N GLY A 187 10.68 -12.75 -2.30
CA GLY A 187 12.11 -12.47 -2.20
C GLY A 187 12.45 -10.99 -2.21
N ILE A 188 13.73 -10.67 -2.38
CA ILE A 188 14.23 -9.30 -2.44
C ILE A 188 13.95 -8.72 -3.83
N PRO A 189 13.20 -7.60 -3.94
CA PRO A 189 12.93 -6.97 -5.21
C PRO A 189 14.20 -6.64 -6.00
N LYS A 190 14.16 -6.91 -7.29
CA LYS A 190 15.21 -6.49 -8.23
C LYS A 190 14.81 -5.16 -8.87
N ASN A 191 15.78 -4.29 -9.07
CA ASN A 191 15.61 -3.02 -9.79
C ASN A 191 15.30 -3.27 -11.25
#